data_e7e50ac667740784a0ad0299a17318e0
#
_entry.id   e7e50ac667740784a0ad0299a17318e0
#
_cell.length_a   1.000
_cell.length_b   1.000
_cell.length_c   1.000
_cell.angle_alpha   90.00
_cell.angle_beta   90.00
_cell.angle_gamma   90.00
#
_symmetry.space_group_name_H-M   'P 1'
#
loop_
_entity.id
_entity.type
_entity.pdbx_description
1 polymer ?
#
loop_
_entity_poly.entity_id
_entity_poly.type
_entity_poly.pdbx_seq_one_letter_code
_entity_poly.pdbx_strand_id
1 'polypeptide(L)'
;MSRILVIDNYDSFVYNLVQYLGQIGAETTVLRNDEVTVEAAAEYDGVLVSPGPGTPEEAGVSITMVKHCAANSIPLFGVCLGHQAIGVAFGGVVSRAPELLHGKTSVVTHTNNGVLRDLPSPFTATRYHSLAIEDGTLPGEIEVIARTDSGVIMAVQHKTLPISGVQFHPESVLTEHGHQMLGNWLVACGDTGARERSNGLSPVVAR
;
A
#
# COMPACT_ATOMS: atom_id res chain seq x y z
N MET A 1 -17.97 -8.40 -4.24
CA MET A 1 -16.86 -9.08 -3.55
C MET A 1 -15.70 -9.07 -4.52
N SER A 2 -14.61 -8.39 -4.20
CA SER A 2 -13.47 -8.26 -5.10
C SER A 2 -12.50 -9.43 -4.94
N ARG A 3 -11.91 -9.87 -6.07
CA ARG A 3 -10.82 -10.84 -6.11
C ARG A 3 -9.49 -10.09 -6.20
N ILE A 4 -8.63 -10.28 -5.23
CA ILE A 4 -7.38 -9.54 -5.06
C ILE A 4 -6.18 -10.48 -5.21
N LEU A 5 -5.27 -10.12 -6.12
CA LEU A 5 -3.95 -10.74 -6.20
C LEU A 5 -3.03 -10.05 -5.18
N VAL A 6 -2.45 -10.82 -4.29
CA VAL A 6 -1.46 -10.33 -3.33
C VAL A 6 -0.09 -10.83 -3.74
N ILE A 7 0.80 -9.91 -4.09
CA ILE A 7 2.21 -10.21 -4.38
C ILE A 7 2.96 -10.25 -3.05
N ASP A 8 3.39 -11.44 -2.64
CA ASP A 8 4.17 -11.64 -1.42
C ASP A 8 5.66 -11.41 -1.69
N ASN A 9 6.20 -10.36 -1.10
CA ASN A 9 7.63 -10.02 -1.13
C ASN A 9 8.43 -10.72 -0.01
N TYR A 10 8.04 -11.95 0.37
CA TYR A 10 8.67 -12.72 1.44
C TYR A 10 8.57 -12.01 2.80
N ASP A 11 7.39 -11.44 3.07
CA ASP A 11 7.12 -10.67 4.26
C ASP A 11 6.32 -11.47 5.30
N SER A 12 6.71 -11.35 6.56
CA SER A 12 6.01 -12.03 7.67
C SER A 12 4.64 -11.42 7.98
N PHE A 13 4.36 -10.20 7.54
CA PHE A 13 3.11 -9.49 7.81
C PHE A 13 2.08 -9.58 6.67
N VAL A 14 2.41 -10.21 5.54
CA VAL A 14 1.51 -10.31 4.38
C VAL A 14 0.16 -10.92 4.75
N TYR A 15 0.14 -11.93 5.62
CA TYR A 15 -1.10 -12.59 6.02
C TYR A 15 -1.98 -11.73 6.94
N ASN A 16 -1.44 -10.71 7.61
CA ASN A 16 -2.26 -9.73 8.32
C ASN A 16 -3.04 -8.84 7.34
N LEU A 17 -2.40 -8.43 6.22
CA LEU A 17 -3.10 -7.74 5.13
C LEU A 17 -4.19 -8.62 4.51
N VAL A 18 -3.88 -9.89 4.23
CA VAL A 18 -4.84 -10.89 3.73
C VAL A 18 -6.03 -11.04 4.68
N GLN A 19 -5.77 -11.12 5.98
CA GLN A 19 -6.82 -11.20 6.99
C GLN A 19 -7.71 -9.96 7.00
N TYR A 20 -7.14 -8.75 6.92
CA TYR A 20 -7.91 -7.51 6.87
C TYR A 20 -8.78 -7.44 5.61
N LEU A 21 -8.22 -7.80 4.45
CA LEU A 21 -8.99 -7.87 3.20
C LEU A 21 -10.15 -8.86 3.30
N GLY A 22 -9.91 -10.05 3.88
CA GLY A 22 -10.94 -11.06 4.13
C GLY A 22 -12.03 -10.59 5.09
N GLN A 23 -11.68 -9.86 6.14
CA GLN A 23 -12.65 -9.26 7.08
C GLN A 23 -13.55 -8.23 6.40
N ILE A 24 -13.02 -7.49 5.40
CA ILE A 24 -13.80 -6.54 4.59
C ILE A 24 -14.64 -7.28 3.53
N GLY A 25 -14.36 -8.56 3.27
CA GLY A 25 -15.10 -9.41 2.35
C GLY A 25 -14.46 -9.56 0.96
N ALA A 26 -13.16 -9.32 0.82
CA ALA A 26 -12.43 -9.63 -0.41
C ALA A 26 -11.94 -11.08 -0.42
N GLU A 27 -11.89 -11.69 -1.60
CA GLU A 27 -11.18 -12.96 -1.84
C GLU A 27 -9.74 -12.65 -2.25
N THR A 28 -8.79 -13.35 -1.67
CA THR A 28 -7.37 -13.11 -1.93
C THR A 28 -6.67 -14.35 -2.47
N THR A 29 -5.81 -14.16 -3.45
CA THR A 29 -4.82 -15.15 -3.91
C THR A 29 -3.43 -14.59 -3.63
N VAL A 30 -2.63 -15.32 -2.86
CA VAL A 30 -1.27 -14.91 -2.49
C VAL A 30 -0.28 -15.68 -3.35
N LEU A 31 0.53 -14.96 -4.11
CA LEU A 31 1.61 -15.53 -4.92
C LEU A 31 2.92 -14.77 -4.64
N ARG A 32 4.03 -15.50 -4.62
CA ARG A 32 5.34 -14.89 -4.39
C ARG A 32 5.81 -14.07 -5.58
N ASN A 33 6.59 -13.06 -5.31
CA ASN A 33 7.07 -12.08 -6.29
C ASN A 33 7.95 -12.68 -7.41
N ASP A 34 8.49 -13.88 -7.21
CA ASP A 34 9.30 -14.64 -8.16
C ASP A 34 8.55 -15.84 -8.79
N GLU A 35 7.32 -16.10 -8.36
CA GLU A 35 6.48 -17.20 -8.86
C GLU A 35 5.31 -16.72 -9.74
N VAL A 36 5.03 -15.42 -9.77
CA VAL A 36 3.91 -14.83 -10.49
C VAL A 36 4.40 -14.06 -11.73
N THR A 37 3.60 -14.07 -12.80
CA THR A 37 3.82 -13.19 -13.95
C THR A 37 2.92 -11.95 -13.87
N VAL A 38 3.30 -10.86 -14.54
CA VAL A 38 2.53 -9.62 -14.50
C VAL A 38 1.16 -9.75 -15.18
N GLU A 39 1.05 -10.66 -16.18
CA GLU A 39 -0.19 -10.93 -16.90
C GLU A 39 -1.29 -11.50 -16.00
N ALA A 40 -0.91 -12.19 -14.92
CA ALA A 40 -1.86 -12.74 -13.95
C ALA A 40 -2.76 -11.65 -13.34
N ALA A 41 -2.29 -10.40 -13.28
CA ALA A 41 -3.07 -9.27 -12.76
C ALA A 41 -4.43 -9.09 -13.47
N ALA A 42 -4.52 -9.46 -14.74
CA ALA A 42 -5.75 -9.31 -15.54
C ALA A 42 -6.91 -10.22 -15.07
N GLU A 43 -6.64 -11.23 -14.25
CA GLU A 43 -7.65 -12.14 -13.71
C GLU A 43 -8.28 -11.64 -12.41
N TYR A 44 -7.79 -10.52 -11.86
CA TYR A 44 -8.19 -9.96 -10.57
C TYR A 44 -8.76 -8.55 -10.71
N ASP A 45 -9.53 -8.15 -9.71
CA ASP A 45 -10.11 -6.80 -9.64
C ASP A 45 -9.12 -5.76 -9.11
N GLY A 46 -8.02 -6.22 -8.51
CA GLY A 46 -6.94 -5.39 -8.02
C GLY A 46 -5.72 -6.19 -7.56
N VAL A 47 -4.59 -5.50 -7.46
CA VAL A 47 -3.31 -6.07 -7.03
C VAL A 47 -2.82 -5.36 -5.78
N LEU A 48 -2.47 -6.11 -4.74
CA LEU A 48 -1.76 -5.61 -3.57
C LEU A 48 -0.30 -6.07 -3.62
N VAL A 49 0.63 -5.11 -3.56
CA VAL A 49 2.07 -5.41 -3.47
C VAL A 49 2.49 -5.25 -2.01
N SER A 50 2.89 -6.34 -1.39
CA SER A 50 3.15 -6.43 0.05
C SER A 50 4.41 -5.68 0.50
N PRO A 51 4.56 -5.47 1.81
CA PRO A 51 5.87 -5.22 2.41
C PRO A 51 6.88 -6.32 2.05
N GLY A 52 8.14 -6.09 2.34
CA GLY A 52 9.20 -7.07 2.19
C GLY A 52 10.57 -6.53 2.56
N PRO A 53 11.57 -7.41 2.64
CA PRO A 53 12.96 -7.03 2.89
C PRO A 53 13.64 -6.46 1.63
N GLY A 54 14.77 -5.79 1.82
CA GLY A 54 15.64 -5.31 0.75
C GLY A 54 15.12 -4.06 0.05
N THR A 55 15.34 -4.00 -1.24
CA THR A 55 15.00 -2.86 -2.09
C THR A 55 13.93 -3.24 -3.12
N PRO A 56 13.18 -2.28 -3.68
CA PRO A 56 12.20 -2.57 -4.73
C PRO A 56 12.79 -3.27 -5.95
N GLU A 57 14.05 -2.99 -6.30
CA GLU A 57 14.77 -3.58 -7.43
C GLU A 57 15.04 -5.08 -7.23
N GLU A 58 15.14 -5.52 -5.96
CA GLU A 58 15.37 -6.91 -5.58
C GLU A 58 14.07 -7.69 -5.33
N ALA A 59 12.92 -7.02 -5.46
CA ALA A 59 11.59 -7.56 -5.13
C ALA A 59 10.88 -8.23 -6.32
N GLY A 60 11.58 -9.04 -7.10
CA GLY A 60 11.03 -9.83 -8.20
C GLY A 60 10.21 -8.98 -9.18
N VAL A 61 8.93 -9.33 -9.39
CA VAL A 61 8.05 -8.62 -10.34
C VAL A 61 7.49 -7.30 -9.82
N SER A 62 7.77 -6.88 -8.59
CA SER A 62 7.04 -5.77 -7.94
C SER A 62 7.01 -4.49 -8.76
N ILE A 63 8.17 -4.03 -9.28
CA ILE A 63 8.23 -2.82 -10.12
C ILE A 63 7.54 -3.04 -11.47
N THR A 64 7.75 -4.18 -12.11
CA THR A 64 7.14 -4.49 -13.41
C THR A 64 5.62 -4.70 -13.28
N MET A 65 5.16 -5.23 -12.15
CA MET A 65 3.75 -5.34 -11.81
C MET A 65 3.08 -3.97 -11.71
N VAL A 66 3.72 -3.01 -11.03
CA VAL A 66 3.22 -1.61 -10.98
C VAL A 66 3.08 -1.04 -12.39
N LYS A 67 4.10 -1.18 -13.24
CA LYS A 67 4.07 -0.69 -14.62
C LYS A 67 2.97 -1.37 -15.45
N HIS A 68 2.80 -2.68 -15.30
CA HIS A 68 1.75 -3.43 -15.98
C HIS A 68 0.34 -2.99 -15.55
N CYS A 69 0.11 -2.84 -14.25
CA CYS A 69 -1.17 -2.36 -13.72
C CYS A 69 -1.47 -0.93 -14.18
N ALA A 70 -0.46 -0.05 -14.20
CA ALA A 70 -0.60 1.31 -14.70
C ALA A 70 -0.98 1.34 -16.19
N ALA A 71 -0.31 0.56 -17.02
CA ALA A 71 -0.58 0.48 -18.47
C ALA A 71 -1.98 -0.07 -18.78
N ASN A 72 -2.54 -0.92 -17.92
CA ASN A 72 -3.84 -1.58 -18.11
C ASN A 72 -4.94 -1.01 -17.20
N SER A 73 -4.68 0.06 -16.47
CA SER A 73 -5.62 0.68 -15.50
C SER A 73 -6.18 -0.32 -14.48
N ILE A 74 -5.37 -1.29 -14.06
CA ILE A 74 -5.71 -2.25 -13.02
C ILE A 74 -5.43 -1.59 -11.66
N PRO A 75 -6.38 -1.57 -10.71
CA PRO A 75 -6.17 -1.02 -9.39
C PRO A 75 -5.00 -1.70 -8.66
N LEU A 76 -4.06 -0.89 -8.15
CA LEU A 76 -2.91 -1.40 -7.40
C LEU A 76 -2.70 -0.61 -6.11
N PHE A 77 -2.45 -1.34 -5.03
CA PHE A 77 -2.07 -0.78 -3.75
C PHE A 77 -0.74 -1.34 -3.26
N GLY A 78 0.22 -0.47 -3.03
CA GLY A 78 1.54 -0.83 -2.52
C GLY A 78 1.71 -0.50 -1.04
N VAL A 79 2.20 -1.47 -0.25
CA VAL A 79 2.48 -1.29 1.18
C VAL A 79 3.98 -1.39 1.43
N CYS A 80 4.57 -0.41 2.08
CA CYS A 80 5.99 -0.31 2.45
C CYS A 80 6.91 -0.53 1.23
N LEU A 81 7.48 -1.71 1.02
CA LEU A 81 8.26 -2.05 -0.17
C LEU A 81 7.43 -1.84 -1.46
N GLY A 82 6.15 -2.22 -1.45
CA GLY A 82 5.24 -2.01 -2.57
C GLY A 82 5.01 -0.52 -2.89
N HIS A 83 4.95 0.33 -1.89
CA HIS A 83 4.90 1.79 -2.06
C HIS A 83 6.21 2.32 -2.69
N GLN A 84 7.36 1.82 -2.25
CA GLN A 84 8.64 2.16 -2.83
C GLN A 84 8.74 1.70 -4.29
N ALA A 85 8.21 0.50 -4.60
CA ALA A 85 8.12 0.00 -5.97
C ALA A 85 7.29 0.92 -6.88
N ILE A 86 6.22 1.54 -6.36
CA ILE A 86 5.47 2.59 -7.09
C ILE A 86 6.39 3.77 -7.38
N GLY A 87 7.11 4.28 -6.37
CA GLY A 87 8.05 5.39 -6.57
C GLY A 87 9.05 5.12 -7.69
N VAL A 88 9.73 3.97 -7.65
CA VAL A 88 10.72 3.56 -8.66
C VAL A 88 10.08 3.33 -10.03
N ALA A 89 8.89 2.71 -10.09
CA ALA A 89 8.20 2.43 -11.35
C ALA A 89 7.91 3.70 -12.16
N PHE A 90 7.65 4.80 -11.47
CA PHE A 90 7.40 6.12 -12.06
C PHE A 90 8.64 7.03 -12.11
N GLY A 91 9.83 6.51 -11.84
CA GLY A 91 11.10 7.23 -12.00
C GLY A 91 11.55 8.03 -10.78
N GLY A 92 10.88 7.88 -9.64
CA GLY A 92 11.34 8.40 -8.35
C GLY A 92 12.55 7.65 -7.80
N VAL A 93 13.25 8.25 -6.86
CA VAL A 93 14.40 7.67 -6.19
C VAL A 93 14.00 7.18 -4.81
N VAL A 94 14.40 5.95 -4.48
CA VAL A 94 14.26 5.37 -3.14
C VAL A 94 15.64 5.27 -2.52
N SER A 95 15.81 5.88 -1.36
CA SER A 95 17.08 5.90 -0.64
C SER A 95 16.87 5.77 0.87
N ARG A 96 17.96 5.86 1.63
CA ARG A 96 17.89 5.74 3.09
C ARG A 96 17.00 6.84 3.68
N ALA A 97 16.02 6.44 4.46
CA ALA A 97 15.15 7.38 5.17
C ALA A 97 15.97 8.25 6.14
N PRO A 98 15.62 9.54 6.28
CA PRO A 98 16.32 10.44 7.21
C PRO A 98 16.20 9.99 8.66
N GLU A 99 15.19 9.18 8.96
CA GLU A 99 14.92 8.61 10.28
C GLU A 99 14.86 7.08 10.18
N LEU A 100 15.68 6.40 10.98
CA LEU A 100 15.64 4.94 11.12
C LEU A 100 14.63 4.57 12.22
N LEU A 101 13.42 4.21 11.82
CA LEU A 101 12.36 3.79 12.73
C LEU A 101 11.94 2.35 12.42
N HIS A 102 12.10 1.46 13.39
CA HIS A 102 11.67 0.08 13.29
C HIS A 102 10.73 -0.26 14.44
N GLY A 103 9.48 -0.61 14.12
CA GLY A 103 8.47 -0.91 15.12
C GLY A 103 8.02 0.28 15.97
N LYS A 104 8.27 1.51 15.49
CA LYS A 104 7.83 2.74 16.14
C LYS A 104 6.68 3.39 15.41
N THR A 105 5.87 4.13 16.12
CA THR A 105 4.78 4.92 15.53
C THR A 105 5.26 6.32 15.17
N SER A 106 4.62 6.89 14.17
CA SER A 106 4.75 8.29 13.78
C SER A 106 3.37 8.90 13.54
N VAL A 107 3.29 10.19 13.75
CA VAL A 107 2.11 10.98 13.36
C VAL A 107 2.18 11.27 11.87
N VAL A 108 1.09 11.02 11.17
CA VAL A 108 0.96 11.19 9.72
C VAL A 108 -0.16 12.18 9.43
N THR A 109 0.18 13.24 8.69
CA THR A 109 -0.78 14.23 8.19
C THR A 109 -1.06 13.95 6.71
N HIS A 110 -2.32 14.06 6.28
CA HIS A 110 -2.72 13.74 4.91
C HIS A 110 -3.71 14.76 4.31
N THR A 111 -3.86 14.71 2.98
CA THR A 111 -4.68 15.63 2.19
C THR A 111 -6.13 15.18 2.00
N ASN A 112 -6.56 14.14 2.69
CA ASN A 112 -7.91 13.57 2.57
C ASN A 112 -8.24 13.00 1.16
N ASN A 113 -7.24 12.48 0.46
CA ASN A 113 -7.37 11.93 -0.89
C ASN A 113 -7.15 10.41 -0.93
N GLY A 114 -7.63 9.77 -1.99
CA GLY A 114 -7.36 8.37 -2.31
C GLY A 114 -7.74 7.40 -1.21
N VAL A 115 -6.81 6.54 -0.83
CA VAL A 115 -7.01 5.54 0.24
C VAL A 115 -7.18 6.17 1.63
N LEU A 116 -6.79 7.44 1.80
CA LEU A 116 -6.89 8.18 3.07
C LEU A 116 -8.16 9.05 3.16
N ARG A 117 -9.05 8.95 2.16
CA ARG A 117 -10.30 9.71 2.14
C ARG A 117 -11.16 9.43 3.36
N ASP A 118 -11.67 10.49 3.96
CA ASP A 118 -12.57 10.52 5.11
C ASP A 118 -12.02 9.86 6.38
N LEU A 119 -10.67 9.78 6.47
CA LEU A 119 -9.99 9.40 7.69
C LEU A 119 -9.62 10.64 8.50
N PRO A 120 -9.51 10.52 9.84
CA PRO A 120 -8.96 11.59 10.67
C PRO A 120 -7.54 11.97 10.24
N SER A 121 -7.23 13.27 10.30
CA SER A 121 -5.87 13.78 10.06
C SER A 121 -5.53 14.79 11.18
N PRO A 122 -4.41 14.61 11.89
CA PRO A 122 -3.45 13.52 11.76
C PRO A 122 -3.94 12.19 12.34
N PHE A 123 -3.23 11.09 12.03
CA PHE A 123 -3.40 9.77 12.64
C PHE A 123 -2.05 9.12 12.95
N THR A 124 -2.07 8.07 13.79
CA THR A 124 -0.88 7.32 14.17
C THR A 124 -0.66 6.12 13.25
N ALA A 125 0.56 5.93 12.75
CA ALA A 125 0.93 4.79 11.91
C ALA A 125 2.25 4.15 12.34
N THR A 126 2.34 2.83 12.21
CA THR A 126 3.54 2.05 12.51
C THR A 126 4.49 2.02 11.31
N ARG A 127 5.78 2.20 11.59
CA ARG A 127 6.87 2.21 10.61
C ARG A 127 7.87 1.10 10.89
N TYR A 128 8.26 0.38 9.82
CA TYR A 128 9.29 -0.67 9.85
C TYR A 128 10.34 -0.48 8.74
N HIS A 129 10.45 0.71 8.14
CA HIS A 129 11.26 0.95 6.97
C HIS A 129 12.56 1.70 7.26
N SER A 130 13.63 1.33 6.57
CA SER A 130 14.91 2.04 6.52
C SER A 130 15.09 2.85 5.23
N LEU A 131 14.26 2.60 4.21
CA LEU A 131 14.23 3.29 2.94
C LEU A 131 12.94 4.09 2.80
N ALA A 132 12.98 5.17 2.01
CA ALA A 132 11.84 6.00 1.67
C ALA A 132 12.01 6.59 0.26
N ILE A 133 10.91 6.99 -0.35
CA ILE A 133 10.95 7.80 -1.59
C ILE A 133 11.54 9.17 -1.24
N GLU A 134 12.55 9.60 -2.00
CA GLU A 134 13.16 10.91 -1.85
C GLU A 134 12.20 12.02 -2.30
N ASP A 135 12.08 13.06 -1.49
CA ASP A 135 11.25 14.20 -1.82
C ASP A 135 11.79 14.93 -3.05
N GLY A 136 10.89 15.41 -3.90
CA GLY A 136 11.22 16.12 -5.13
C GLY A 136 11.70 15.24 -6.30
N THR A 137 11.76 13.91 -6.14
CA THR A 137 12.15 13.00 -7.23
C THR A 137 10.97 12.41 -8.00
N LEU A 138 9.76 12.47 -7.45
CA LEU A 138 8.55 11.95 -8.10
C LEU A 138 8.12 12.86 -9.27
N PRO A 139 7.65 12.27 -10.38
CA PRO A 139 7.14 13.04 -11.51
C PRO A 139 5.78 13.68 -11.17
N GLY A 140 5.40 14.67 -11.97
CA GLY A 140 4.18 15.45 -11.73
C GLY A 140 2.87 14.69 -11.78
N GLU A 141 2.84 13.45 -12.28
CA GLU A 141 1.69 12.55 -12.31
C GLU A 141 1.47 11.80 -10.99
N ILE A 142 2.49 11.73 -10.12
CA ILE A 142 2.39 11.15 -8.79
C ILE A 142 2.20 12.27 -7.76
N GLU A 143 1.13 12.17 -7.00
CA GLU A 143 0.81 13.09 -5.92
C GLU A 143 1.21 12.48 -4.57
N VAL A 144 1.92 13.26 -3.76
CA VAL A 144 2.18 12.93 -2.35
C VAL A 144 0.95 13.33 -1.53
N ILE A 145 0.28 12.37 -0.94
CA ILE A 145 -0.97 12.60 -0.19
C ILE A 145 -0.82 12.50 1.32
N ALA A 146 0.32 12.05 1.83
CA ALA A 146 0.61 12.04 3.27
C ALA A 146 2.10 12.18 3.56
N ARG A 147 2.42 12.81 4.71
CA ARG A 147 3.77 13.01 5.22
C ARG A 147 3.81 12.91 6.75
N THR A 148 5.00 12.61 7.27
CA THR A 148 5.32 12.85 8.71
C THR A 148 5.60 14.33 8.94
N ASP A 149 5.64 14.76 10.21
CA ASP A 149 6.04 16.12 10.58
C ASP A 149 7.48 16.45 10.14
N SER A 150 8.36 15.44 10.05
CA SER A 150 9.73 15.56 9.53
C SER A 150 9.81 15.61 7.98
N GLY A 151 8.67 15.52 7.29
CA GLY A 151 8.57 15.62 5.84
C GLY A 151 8.73 14.33 5.06
N VAL A 152 8.91 13.18 5.72
CA VAL A 152 9.01 11.88 5.04
C VAL A 152 7.71 11.57 4.30
N ILE A 153 7.80 11.18 3.02
CA ILE A 153 6.65 10.76 2.22
C ILE A 153 6.07 9.47 2.80
N MET A 154 4.79 9.51 3.17
CA MET A 154 4.08 8.42 3.81
C MET A 154 2.97 7.81 2.97
N ALA A 155 2.47 8.53 1.96
CA ALA A 155 1.55 7.98 0.97
C ALA A 155 1.63 8.74 -0.35
N VAL A 156 1.44 8.01 -1.43
CA VAL A 156 1.38 8.53 -2.80
C VAL A 156 0.17 7.96 -3.53
N GLN A 157 -0.29 8.71 -4.54
CA GLN A 157 -1.26 8.23 -5.51
C GLN A 157 -0.93 8.76 -6.90
N HIS A 158 -1.30 8.01 -7.93
CA HIS A 158 -1.31 8.54 -9.30
C HIS A 158 -2.56 9.40 -9.48
N LYS A 159 -2.42 10.57 -10.15
CA LYS A 159 -3.51 11.55 -10.30
C LYS A 159 -4.71 11.05 -11.09
N THR A 160 -4.51 10.13 -12.02
CA THR A 160 -5.55 9.65 -12.95
C THR A 160 -5.69 8.14 -12.99
N LEU A 161 -4.64 7.37 -12.66
CA LEU A 161 -4.68 5.91 -12.64
C LEU A 161 -5.01 5.40 -11.23
N PRO A 162 -5.60 4.20 -11.09
CA PRO A 162 -5.97 3.65 -9.78
C PRO A 162 -4.76 3.01 -9.07
N ILE A 163 -3.65 3.76 -8.97
CA ILE A 163 -2.40 3.34 -8.32
C ILE A 163 -2.18 4.19 -7.09
N SER A 164 -2.01 3.54 -5.94
CA SER A 164 -1.73 4.21 -4.68
C SER A 164 -0.84 3.36 -3.77
N GLY A 165 -0.19 3.97 -2.81
CA GLY A 165 0.65 3.25 -1.86
C GLY A 165 0.89 4.03 -0.58
N VAL A 166 1.18 3.28 0.48
CA VAL A 166 1.53 3.80 1.81
C VAL A 166 2.86 3.24 2.28
N GLN A 167 3.69 4.08 2.90
CA GLN A 167 5.00 3.68 3.42
C GLN A 167 4.88 2.96 4.77
N PHE A 168 3.85 3.25 5.53
CA PHE A 168 3.54 2.61 6.80
C PHE A 168 2.79 1.29 6.60
N HIS A 169 2.54 0.58 7.71
CA HIS A 169 1.88 -0.72 7.75
C HIS A 169 0.42 -0.59 8.22
N PRO A 170 -0.57 -0.56 7.31
CA PRO A 170 -2.00 -0.47 7.69
C PRO A 170 -2.50 -1.69 8.48
N GLU A 171 -1.83 -2.84 8.32
CA GLU A 171 -2.14 -4.10 9.01
C GLU A 171 -1.60 -4.18 10.43
N SER A 172 -0.75 -3.22 10.83
CA SER A 172 -0.21 -3.20 12.18
C SER A 172 -1.26 -2.76 13.19
N VAL A 173 -1.29 -3.44 14.36
CA VAL A 173 -2.24 -3.16 15.45
C VAL A 173 -2.17 -1.72 15.95
N LEU A 174 -1.00 -1.09 15.89
CA LEU A 174 -0.78 0.29 16.31
C LEU A 174 -1.02 1.32 15.21
N THR A 175 -1.40 0.89 13.99
CA THR A 175 -1.81 1.80 12.93
C THR A 175 -3.32 2.03 13.02
N GLU A 176 -3.71 3.30 13.17
CA GLU A 176 -5.11 3.68 13.18
C GLU A 176 -5.72 3.57 11.78
N HIS A 177 -6.99 3.20 11.71
CA HIS A 177 -7.81 3.19 10.48
C HIS A 177 -7.34 2.25 9.35
N GLY A 178 -6.52 1.24 9.61
CA GLY A 178 -5.97 0.35 8.58
C GLY A 178 -7.04 -0.35 7.73
N HIS A 179 -8.14 -0.86 8.35
CA HIS A 179 -9.24 -1.47 7.62
C HIS A 179 -9.95 -0.48 6.70
N GLN A 180 -10.14 0.77 7.16
CA GLN A 180 -10.80 1.80 6.36
C GLN A 180 -9.96 2.20 5.13
N MET A 181 -8.62 2.22 5.25
CA MET A 181 -7.70 2.44 4.11
C MET A 181 -7.87 1.35 3.05
N LEU A 182 -7.86 0.09 3.48
CA LEU A 182 -8.09 -1.05 2.58
C LEU A 182 -9.50 -1.04 2.00
N GLY A 183 -10.52 -0.67 2.79
CA GLY A 183 -11.88 -0.49 2.32
C GLY A 183 -11.99 0.59 1.24
N ASN A 184 -11.32 1.73 1.42
CA ASN A 184 -11.25 2.79 0.41
C ASN A 184 -10.58 2.31 -0.89
N TRP A 185 -9.51 1.52 -0.80
CA TRP A 185 -8.87 0.93 -1.96
C TRP A 185 -9.76 -0.10 -2.68
N LEU A 186 -10.45 -0.97 -1.94
CA LEU A 186 -11.37 -1.96 -2.53
C LEU A 186 -12.53 -1.31 -3.31
N VAL A 187 -12.93 -0.08 -2.96
CA VAL A 187 -13.87 0.69 -3.78
C VAL A 187 -13.29 0.98 -5.17
N ALA A 188 -12.00 1.29 -5.27
CA ALA A 188 -11.33 1.45 -6.56
C ALA A 188 -11.25 0.13 -7.34
N CYS A 189 -11.26 -1.02 -6.66
CA CYS A 189 -11.37 -2.35 -7.24
C CYS A 189 -12.82 -2.74 -7.65
N GLY A 190 -13.77 -1.81 -7.57
CA GLY A 190 -15.17 -2.02 -7.95
C GLY A 190 -16.09 -2.49 -6.83
N ASP A 191 -15.61 -2.71 -5.63
CA ASP A 191 -16.43 -3.12 -4.48
C ASP A 191 -16.97 -1.91 -3.71
N THR A 192 -18.06 -1.35 -4.19
CA THR A 192 -18.67 -0.12 -3.63
C THR A 192 -19.12 -0.24 -2.17
N GLY A 193 -19.38 -1.45 -1.67
CA GLY A 193 -19.78 -1.71 -0.28
C GLY A 193 -18.60 -1.92 0.68
N ALA A 194 -17.36 -2.03 0.17
CA ALA A 194 -16.19 -2.34 0.98
C ALA A 194 -15.94 -1.29 2.08
N ARG A 195 -16.16 -0.03 1.76
CA ARG A 195 -16.00 1.07 2.70
C ARG A 195 -16.94 0.97 3.90
N GLU A 196 -18.21 0.64 3.69
CA GLU A 196 -19.17 0.46 4.77
C GLU A 196 -18.78 -0.75 5.64
N ARG A 197 -18.39 -1.87 5.01
CA ARG A 197 -17.96 -3.07 5.73
C ARG A 197 -16.66 -2.89 6.51
N SER A 198 -15.80 -1.97 6.13
CA SER A 198 -14.57 -1.66 6.86
C SER A 198 -14.79 -0.82 8.13
N ASN A 199 -15.95 -0.16 8.26
CA ASN A 199 -16.27 0.65 9.43
C ASN A 199 -16.46 -0.21 10.68
N GLY A 200 -15.84 0.22 11.77
CA GLY A 200 -15.94 -0.48 13.07
C GLY A 200 -15.10 -1.75 13.17
N LEU A 201 -14.40 -2.17 12.10
CA LEU A 201 -13.42 -3.22 12.20
C LEU A 201 -12.17 -2.72 12.94
N SER A 202 -11.61 -3.60 13.76
CA SER A 202 -10.37 -3.37 14.49
C SER A 202 -9.43 -4.58 14.33
N PRO A 203 -8.11 -4.40 14.53
CA PRO A 203 -7.15 -5.49 14.48
C PRO A 203 -7.55 -6.63 15.42
N VAL A 204 -7.45 -7.87 14.94
CA VAL A 204 -7.60 -9.05 15.80
C VAL A 204 -6.30 -9.23 16.56
N VAL A 205 -6.32 -8.90 17.84
CA VAL A 205 -5.20 -9.21 18.75
C VAL A 205 -5.37 -10.67 19.17
N ALA A 206 -4.50 -11.57 18.69
CA ALA A 206 -4.42 -12.92 19.20
C ALA A 206 -4.11 -12.84 20.71
N ARG A 207 -5.01 -13.38 21.54
CA ARG A 207 -4.84 -13.48 22.99
C ARG A 207 -3.92 -14.65 23.31
#